data_394a5c620adce38330bd6dc9fbe2f905
#
_entry.id   394a5c620adce38330bd6dc9fbe2f905
#
_cell.length_a   1.000
_cell.length_b   1.000
_cell.length_c   1.000
_cell.angle_alpha   90.00
_cell.angle_beta   90.00
_cell.angle_gamma   90.00
#
_symmetry.space_group_name_H-M   'P 1'
#
loop_
_entity.id
_entity.type
_entity.pdbx_description
1 polymer ?
#
loop_
_entity_poly.entity_id
_entity_poly.type
_entity_poly.pdbx_seq_one_letter_code
_entity_poly.pdbx_strand_id
1 'polypeptide(L)'
;MNNEKITRREALKCMGTTLAGLALSASGLSSITSCTEKKKRRLVFYFTGTGNCLYVARKFAENPLSIPQIIRQDKLEFEADEIGIVYPIYGHLAPQIVQEFIRKARLKAPYLFSILTYGNRKCSATELWNNLATENGTRFDYITTLKMVDNFLPSFDMNE
;
A
#
# COMPACT_ATOMS: atom_id res chain seq x y z
N MET A 1 18.98 -43.08 -20.93
CA MET A 1 19.49 -42.28 -19.78
C MET A 1 18.69 -40.99 -19.76
N ASN A 2 17.64 -40.92 -18.93
CA ASN A 2 16.79 -39.76 -18.80
C ASN A 2 17.40 -38.78 -17.79
N ASN A 3 17.76 -37.61 -18.27
CA ASN A 3 18.32 -36.53 -17.46
C ASN A 3 17.13 -35.64 -17.01
N GLU A 4 16.44 -36.05 -15.93
CA GLU A 4 15.42 -35.20 -15.31
C GLU A 4 16.10 -34.05 -14.57
N LYS A 5 15.83 -32.83 -15.04
CA LYS A 5 16.29 -31.60 -14.38
C LYS A 5 15.44 -31.36 -13.15
N ILE A 6 15.99 -31.60 -11.99
CA ILE A 6 15.40 -31.31 -10.68
C ILE A 6 15.13 -29.79 -10.60
N THR A 7 13.90 -29.41 -10.32
CA THR A 7 13.52 -28.01 -10.17
C THR A 7 13.99 -27.47 -8.82
N ARG A 8 14.25 -26.13 -8.72
CA ARG A 8 14.67 -25.46 -7.48
C ARG A 8 13.73 -25.75 -6.28
N ARG A 9 12.46 -26.01 -6.56
CA ARG A 9 11.45 -26.33 -5.54
C ARG A 9 11.60 -27.74 -4.96
N GLU A 10 12.06 -28.69 -5.78
CA GLU A 10 12.32 -30.08 -5.37
C GLU A 10 13.65 -30.17 -4.61
N ALA A 11 14.67 -29.43 -5.02
CA ALA A 11 15.94 -29.34 -4.29
C ALA A 11 15.75 -28.81 -2.85
N LEU A 12 14.86 -27.83 -2.63
CA LEU A 12 14.56 -27.31 -1.29
C LEU A 12 13.76 -28.29 -0.41
N LYS A 13 12.96 -29.16 -1.02
CA LYS A 13 12.24 -30.23 -0.27
C LYS A 13 13.15 -31.34 0.18
N CYS A 14 14.17 -31.68 -0.61
CA CYS A 14 15.14 -32.72 -0.26
C CYS A 14 16.09 -32.33 0.88
N MET A 15 16.33 -31.05 1.12
CA MET A 15 17.13 -30.55 2.24
C MET A 15 16.42 -30.61 3.61
N GLY A 16 15.10 -30.79 3.61
CA GLY A 16 14.28 -30.80 4.83
C GLY A 16 14.11 -32.15 5.54
N THR A 17 14.53 -33.26 4.94
CA THR A 17 14.18 -34.62 5.44
C THR A 17 15.35 -35.45 5.97
N THR A 18 16.56 -34.95 6.04
CA THR A 18 17.74 -35.72 6.49
C THR A 18 18.32 -35.32 7.85
N LEU A 19 17.53 -34.73 8.74
CA LEU A 19 17.94 -34.39 10.11
C LEU A 19 17.05 -35.05 11.19
N ALA A 20 16.77 -36.34 11.00
CA ALA A 20 16.24 -37.19 12.07
C ALA A 20 17.26 -38.29 12.36
N GLY A 21 18.13 -38.04 13.32
CA GLY A 21 18.96 -39.09 13.89
C GLY A 21 20.45 -38.75 13.99
N LEU A 22 20.81 -37.93 14.98
CA LEU A 22 22.07 -38.00 15.71
C LEU A 22 21.95 -37.12 16.96
N ALA A 23 21.54 -37.75 18.06
CA ALA A 23 21.81 -37.22 19.38
C ALA A 23 23.30 -37.45 19.65
N LEU A 24 24.04 -36.37 20.01
CA LEU A 24 25.09 -36.39 21.03
C LEU A 24 25.81 -35.04 21.14
N SER A 25 25.67 -34.50 22.33
CA SER A 25 26.67 -33.75 23.12
C SER A 25 27.17 -32.38 22.61
N ALA A 26 26.84 -31.41 23.43
CA ALA A 26 27.68 -30.33 23.96
C ALA A 26 27.92 -29.09 23.12
N SER A 27 27.41 -27.99 23.69
CA SER A 27 27.96 -26.62 23.66
C SER A 27 28.14 -25.99 22.30
N GLY A 28 27.17 -25.16 21.91
CA GLY A 28 27.36 -24.19 20.83
C GLY A 28 26.29 -24.17 19.75
N LEU A 29 25.04 -24.53 20.06
CA LEU A 29 23.93 -24.24 19.15
C LEU A 29 23.53 -22.78 19.34
N SER A 30 24.17 -21.90 18.54
CA SER A 30 23.56 -20.63 18.18
C SER A 30 22.15 -20.92 17.72
N SER A 31 21.18 -20.47 18.53
CA SER A 31 19.77 -20.49 18.19
C SER A 31 19.60 -19.97 16.78
N ILE A 32 19.18 -20.84 15.86
CA ILE A 32 18.58 -20.42 14.60
C ILE A 32 17.29 -19.71 15.04
N THR A 33 17.43 -18.44 15.32
CA THR A 33 16.28 -17.57 15.57
C THR A 33 15.51 -17.58 14.26
N SER A 34 14.48 -18.39 14.17
CA SER A 34 13.46 -18.27 13.16
C SER A 34 13.02 -16.82 13.22
N CYS A 35 13.47 -16.02 12.25
CA CYS A 35 12.89 -14.70 12.02
C CYS A 35 11.44 -14.94 11.61
N THR A 36 10.57 -15.02 12.58
CA THR A 36 9.14 -14.80 12.39
C THR A 36 9.05 -13.37 11.94
N GLU A 37 8.96 -13.12 10.63
CA GLU A 37 8.68 -11.79 10.10
C GLU A 37 7.40 -11.31 10.77
N LYS A 38 7.55 -10.37 11.68
CA LYS A 38 6.43 -9.73 12.38
C LYS A 38 5.58 -9.10 11.28
N LYS A 39 4.38 -9.61 11.05
CA LYS A 39 3.48 -9.11 10.02
C LYS A 39 3.33 -7.61 10.20
N LYS A 40 3.86 -6.83 9.27
CA LYS A 40 3.83 -5.37 9.33
C LYS A 40 2.39 -4.90 9.36
N ARG A 41 2.07 -4.02 10.30
CA ARG A 41 0.77 -3.37 10.38
C ARG A 41 0.71 -2.27 9.33
N ARG A 42 -0.15 -2.45 8.31
CA ARG A 42 -0.37 -1.48 7.25
C ARG A 42 -1.78 -0.91 7.34
N LEU A 43 -1.89 0.42 7.32
CA LEU A 43 -3.14 1.15 7.19
C LEU A 43 -3.20 1.78 5.81
N VAL A 44 -4.33 1.62 5.11
CA VAL A 44 -4.56 2.28 3.82
C VAL A 44 -5.86 3.06 3.88
N PHE A 45 -5.76 4.36 3.68
CA PHE A 45 -6.88 5.27 3.55
C PHE A 45 -7.24 5.46 2.09
N TYR A 46 -8.52 5.55 1.79
CA TYR A 46 -8.94 5.79 0.43
C TYR A 46 -10.12 6.75 0.32
N PHE A 47 -10.17 7.45 -0.80
CA PHE A 47 -11.34 8.11 -1.32
C PHE A 47 -11.63 7.58 -2.72
N THR A 48 -12.89 7.34 -3.05
CA THR A 48 -13.30 6.86 -4.38
C THR A 48 -14.69 7.38 -4.71
N GLY A 49 -14.87 7.87 -5.95
CA GLY A 49 -16.19 8.20 -6.50
C GLY A 49 -16.83 7.00 -7.22
N THR A 50 -16.03 6.17 -7.90
CA THR A 50 -16.52 5.14 -8.84
C THR A 50 -15.98 3.73 -8.54
N GLY A 51 -15.23 3.55 -7.43
CA GLY A 51 -14.70 2.25 -7.03
C GLY A 51 -13.24 1.99 -7.40
N ASN A 52 -12.64 2.70 -8.35
CA ASN A 52 -11.27 2.50 -8.79
C ASN A 52 -10.26 2.55 -7.64
N CYS A 53 -10.32 3.59 -6.80
CA CYS A 53 -9.37 3.72 -5.68
C CYS A 53 -9.60 2.69 -4.59
N LEU A 54 -10.85 2.25 -4.35
CA LEU A 54 -11.13 1.14 -3.44
C LEU A 54 -10.51 -0.17 -3.97
N TYR A 55 -10.63 -0.43 -5.27
CA TYR A 55 -9.99 -1.59 -5.90
C TYR A 55 -8.47 -1.57 -5.68
N VAL A 56 -7.83 -0.42 -5.90
CA VAL A 56 -6.39 -0.25 -5.68
C VAL A 56 -6.05 -0.43 -4.20
N ALA A 57 -6.77 0.24 -3.30
CA ALA A 57 -6.52 0.17 -1.85
C ALA A 57 -6.59 -1.26 -1.30
N ARG A 58 -7.52 -2.08 -1.80
CA ARG A 58 -7.65 -3.51 -1.45
C ARG A 58 -6.47 -4.38 -1.88
N LYS A 59 -5.62 -3.91 -2.81
CA LYS A 59 -4.37 -4.61 -3.15
C LYS A 59 -3.27 -4.43 -2.11
N PHE A 60 -3.40 -3.40 -1.27
CA PHE A 60 -2.40 -3.04 -0.25
C PHE A 60 -2.85 -3.37 1.17
N ALA A 61 -4.16 -3.37 1.44
CA ALA A 61 -4.73 -3.72 2.75
C ALA A 61 -6.04 -4.50 2.56
N GLU A 62 -6.27 -5.48 3.41
CA GLU A 62 -7.50 -6.28 3.41
C GLU A 62 -8.73 -5.42 3.72
N ASN A 63 -8.59 -4.54 4.71
CA ASN A 63 -9.65 -3.64 5.18
C ASN A 63 -9.19 -2.18 5.10
N PRO A 64 -9.19 -1.54 3.90
CA PRO A 64 -8.83 -0.15 3.77
C PRO A 64 -9.90 0.76 4.38
N LEU A 65 -9.47 1.91 4.92
CA LEU A 65 -10.31 2.85 5.63
C LEU A 65 -10.84 3.95 4.69
N SER A 66 -12.14 4.13 4.67
CA SER A 66 -12.78 5.16 3.84
C SER A 66 -12.62 6.54 4.48
N ILE A 67 -11.95 7.47 3.79
CA ILE A 67 -11.75 8.85 4.26
C ILE A 67 -13.08 9.53 4.60
N PRO A 68 -14.14 9.47 3.75
CA PRO A 68 -15.44 10.04 4.09
C PRO A 68 -16.08 9.51 5.38
N GLN A 69 -15.78 8.27 5.75
CA GLN A 69 -16.33 7.68 6.98
C GLN A 69 -15.57 8.12 8.23
N ILE A 70 -14.24 8.24 8.11
CA ILE A 70 -13.40 8.53 9.29
C ILE A 70 -13.20 10.01 9.56
N ILE A 71 -13.33 10.89 8.55
CA ILE A 71 -13.03 12.32 8.68
C ILE A 71 -13.93 13.06 9.68
N ARG A 72 -15.04 12.45 10.07
CA ARG A 72 -16.00 12.97 11.04
C ARG A 72 -15.65 12.60 12.49
N GLN A 73 -14.61 11.80 12.70
CA GLN A 73 -14.16 11.42 14.03
C GLN A 73 -13.45 12.60 14.71
N ASP A 74 -13.59 12.71 16.03
CA ASP A 74 -12.98 13.78 16.81
C ASP A 74 -11.44 13.71 16.81
N LYS A 75 -10.88 12.48 16.73
CA LYS A 75 -9.44 12.25 16.67
C LYS A 75 -9.07 11.52 15.38
N LEU A 76 -8.18 12.12 14.63
CA LEU A 76 -7.61 11.56 13.40
C LEU A 76 -6.11 11.30 13.60
N GLU A 77 -5.79 10.45 14.57
CA GLU A 77 -4.41 10.05 14.89
C GLU A 77 -4.22 8.58 14.56
N PHE A 78 -3.28 8.29 13.69
CA PHE A 78 -3.05 6.94 13.18
C PHE A 78 -1.57 6.60 13.27
N GLU A 79 -1.27 5.41 13.78
CA GLU A 79 0.10 4.90 13.89
C GLU A 79 0.15 3.48 13.34
N ALA A 80 1.13 3.20 12.47
CA ALA A 80 1.34 1.88 11.85
C ALA A 80 2.78 1.75 11.35
N ASP A 81 3.19 0.57 10.89
CA ASP A 81 4.49 0.38 10.24
C ASP A 81 4.51 0.99 8.84
N GLU A 82 3.36 0.97 8.16
CA GLU A 82 3.17 1.56 6.84
C GLU A 82 1.80 2.22 6.74
N ILE A 83 1.76 3.44 6.18
CA ILE A 83 0.49 4.15 5.93
C ILE A 83 0.43 4.54 4.45
N GLY A 84 -0.69 4.21 3.81
CA GLY A 84 -0.98 4.56 2.42
C GLY A 84 -2.22 5.44 2.26
N ILE A 85 -2.21 6.33 1.27
CA ILE A 85 -3.38 7.11 0.87
C ILE A 85 -3.63 6.89 -0.62
N VAL A 86 -4.86 6.49 -0.98
CA VAL A 86 -5.28 6.21 -2.36
C VAL A 86 -6.48 7.07 -2.72
N TYR A 87 -6.34 7.89 -3.78
CA TYR A 87 -7.42 8.79 -4.21
C TYR A 87 -7.35 9.12 -5.71
N PRO A 88 -8.46 9.57 -6.34
CA PRO A 88 -8.46 9.98 -7.73
C PRO A 88 -8.03 11.45 -7.87
N ILE A 89 -7.34 11.78 -8.95
CA ILE A 89 -7.03 13.16 -9.31
C ILE A 89 -8.30 13.80 -9.90
N TYR A 90 -8.74 14.91 -9.29
CA TYR A 90 -9.82 15.73 -9.81
C TYR A 90 -9.29 17.14 -10.16
N GLY A 91 -9.34 17.50 -11.44
CA GLY A 91 -8.91 18.82 -11.89
C GLY A 91 -7.48 19.20 -11.46
N HIS A 92 -6.53 18.29 -11.57
CA HIS A 92 -5.12 18.42 -11.18
C HIS A 92 -4.84 18.32 -9.66
N LEU A 93 -5.87 18.27 -8.82
CA LEU A 93 -5.74 18.29 -7.36
C LEU A 93 -6.27 17.03 -6.71
N ALA A 94 -5.92 16.84 -5.45
CA ALA A 94 -6.62 15.90 -4.59
C ALA A 94 -8.07 16.39 -4.35
N PRO A 95 -9.07 15.51 -4.27
CA PRO A 95 -10.41 15.88 -3.88
C PRO A 95 -10.43 16.64 -2.56
N GLN A 96 -11.32 17.61 -2.40
CA GLN A 96 -11.36 18.49 -1.24
C GLN A 96 -11.37 17.74 0.09
N ILE A 97 -12.13 16.65 0.16
CA ILE A 97 -12.19 15.80 1.37
C ILE A 97 -10.85 15.12 1.71
N VAL A 98 -10.03 14.79 0.69
CA VAL A 98 -8.69 14.22 0.89
C VAL A 98 -7.72 15.30 1.35
N GLN A 99 -7.85 16.53 0.82
CA GLN A 99 -7.08 17.67 1.29
C GLN A 99 -7.43 18.02 2.74
N GLU A 100 -8.71 17.96 3.11
CA GLU A 100 -9.17 18.16 4.48
C GLU A 100 -8.62 17.09 5.41
N PHE A 101 -8.63 15.83 4.97
CA PHE A 101 -8.07 14.71 5.75
C PHE A 101 -6.59 14.94 6.06
N ILE A 102 -5.75 15.28 5.09
CA ILE A 102 -4.31 15.48 5.31
C ILE A 102 -4.02 16.68 6.24
N ARG A 103 -4.89 17.71 6.22
CA ARG A 103 -4.76 18.86 7.14
C ARG A 103 -5.10 18.50 8.59
N LYS A 104 -6.03 17.59 8.80
CA LYS A 104 -6.53 17.20 10.14
C LYS A 104 -5.83 15.99 10.73
N ALA A 105 -5.42 15.04 9.89
CA ALA A 105 -4.87 13.78 10.34
C ALA A 105 -3.42 13.88 10.82
N ARG A 106 -3.10 13.13 11.86
CA ARG A 106 -1.74 12.88 12.33
C ARG A 106 -1.35 11.46 11.96
N LEU A 107 -0.46 11.34 10.99
CA LEU A 107 -0.03 10.06 10.45
C LEU A 107 1.38 9.77 10.94
N LYS A 108 1.53 8.70 11.72
CA LYS A 108 2.83 8.25 12.24
C LYS A 108 3.16 6.88 11.65
N ALA A 109 4.13 6.83 10.77
CA ALA A 109 4.65 5.59 10.22
C ALA A 109 6.10 5.76 9.77
N PRO A 110 6.96 4.73 9.89
CA PRO A 110 8.28 4.71 9.27
C PRO A 110 8.24 4.80 7.73
N TYR A 111 7.12 4.42 7.11
CA TYR A 111 6.95 4.49 5.67
C TYR A 111 5.54 5.00 5.30
N LEU A 112 5.50 6.14 4.62
CA LEU A 112 4.27 6.73 4.10
C LEU A 112 4.27 6.73 2.56
N PHE A 113 3.19 6.24 1.96
CA PHE A 113 3.06 6.25 0.50
C PHE A 113 1.70 6.79 0.04
N SER A 114 1.66 7.28 -1.19
CA SER A 114 0.41 7.72 -1.81
C SER A 114 0.29 7.24 -3.25
N ILE A 115 -0.91 6.82 -3.64
CA ILE A 115 -1.23 6.36 -4.99
C ILE A 115 -2.40 7.20 -5.52
N LEU A 116 -2.12 7.97 -6.57
CA LEU A 116 -3.07 8.85 -7.21
C LEU A 116 -3.59 8.18 -8.49
N THR A 117 -4.89 7.90 -8.56
CA THR A 117 -5.46 7.35 -9.79
C THR A 117 -5.92 8.47 -10.73
N TYR A 118 -5.81 8.24 -12.03
CA TYR A 118 -6.26 9.18 -13.06
C TYR A 118 -6.74 8.43 -14.30
N GLY A 119 -7.68 9.02 -15.04
CA GLY A 119 -8.16 8.48 -16.32
C GLY A 119 -7.34 9.00 -17.51
N ASN A 120 -7.33 10.29 -17.71
CA ASN A 120 -6.71 10.92 -18.89
C ASN A 120 -5.37 11.59 -18.55
N ARG A 121 -5.33 12.61 -17.70
CA ARG A 121 -4.15 13.43 -17.42
C ARG A 121 -3.82 13.47 -15.94
N LYS A 122 -2.54 13.29 -15.60
CA LYS A 122 -2.04 13.38 -14.22
C LYS A 122 -1.59 14.80 -13.84
N CYS A 123 -1.18 15.59 -14.84
CA CYS A 123 -0.62 16.93 -14.69
C CYS A 123 0.41 17.03 -13.53
N SER A 124 0.42 18.11 -12.78
CA SER A 124 1.30 18.32 -11.62
C SER A 124 0.73 17.77 -10.29
N ALA A 125 -0.23 16.84 -10.35
CA ALA A 125 -0.95 16.40 -9.15
C ALA A 125 -0.04 15.81 -8.07
N THR A 126 1.03 15.10 -8.43
CA THR A 126 2.01 14.54 -7.48
C THR A 126 2.78 15.62 -6.72
N GLU A 127 3.19 16.67 -7.43
CA GLU A 127 3.91 17.79 -6.84
C GLU A 127 3.00 18.62 -5.91
N LEU A 128 1.81 18.95 -6.39
CA LEU A 128 0.82 19.69 -5.60
C LEU A 128 0.40 18.93 -4.35
N TRP A 129 0.25 17.62 -4.45
CA TRP A 129 -0.03 16.76 -3.31
C TRP A 129 1.12 16.72 -2.30
N ASN A 130 2.36 16.55 -2.78
CA ASN A 130 3.54 16.55 -1.93
C ASN A 130 3.70 17.87 -1.17
N ASN A 131 3.50 18.99 -1.85
CA ASN A 131 3.57 20.32 -1.23
C ASN A 131 2.51 20.47 -0.15
N LEU A 132 1.24 20.16 -0.46
CA LEU A 132 0.15 20.23 0.51
C LEU A 132 0.42 19.35 1.74
N ALA A 133 0.90 18.13 1.55
CA ALA A 133 1.19 17.21 2.64
C ALA A 133 2.35 17.74 3.51
N THR A 134 3.41 18.21 2.89
CA THR A 134 4.60 18.77 3.58
C THR A 134 4.23 20.02 4.40
N GLU A 135 3.43 20.92 3.85
CA GLU A 135 2.91 22.10 4.56
C GLU A 135 2.10 21.74 5.80
N ASN A 136 1.49 20.55 5.81
CA ASN A 136 0.71 20.04 6.94
C ASN A 136 1.47 19.01 7.81
N GLY A 137 2.81 18.97 7.68
CA GLY A 137 3.69 18.14 8.51
C GLY A 137 3.69 16.64 8.15
N THR A 138 3.17 16.27 6.98
CA THR A 138 3.20 14.89 6.47
C THR A 138 4.20 14.80 5.32
N ARG A 139 5.19 13.91 5.45
CA ARG A 139 6.18 13.66 4.40
C ARG A 139 5.99 12.25 3.86
N PHE A 140 5.66 12.13 2.58
CA PHE A 140 5.58 10.86 1.90
C PHE A 140 6.96 10.40 1.42
N ASP A 141 7.28 9.12 1.65
CA ASP A 141 8.47 8.46 1.13
C ASP A 141 8.29 8.06 -0.33
N TYR A 142 7.03 7.81 -0.73
CA TYR A 142 6.71 7.40 -2.09
C TYR A 142 5.36 7.97 -2.55
N ILE A 143 5.36 8.64 -3.69
CA ILE A 143 4.14 9.11 -4.37
C ILE A 143 4.16 8.61 -5.81
N THR A 144 3.10 7.94 -6.23
CA THR A 144 2.97 7.45 -7.60
C THR A 144 1.59 7.71 -8.19
N THR A 145 1.51 7.63 -9.50
CA THR A 145 0.25 7.74 -10.23
C THR A 145 -0.08 6.44 -10.95
N LEU A 146 -1.34 6.05 -10.95
CA LEU A 146 -1.85 4.86 -11.63
C LEU A 146 -2.95 5.25 -12.61
N LYS A 147 -2.75 4.95 -13.90
CA LYS A 147 -3.80 5.15 -14.89
C LYS A 147 -4.87 4.07 -14.72
N MET A 148 -6.12 4.50 -14.60
CA MET A 148 -7.30 3.65 -14.47
C MET A 148 -8.30 4.01 -15.56
N VAL A 149 -9.35 3.20 -15.69
CA VAL A 149 -10.46 3.52 -16.59
C VAL A 149 -11.07 4.85 -16.16
N ASP A 150 -11.27 5.75 -17.12
CA ASP A 150 -11.96 7.01 -16.87
C ASP A 150 -13.47 6.75 -16.81
N ASN A 151 -14.09 7.15 -15.71
CA ASN A 151 -15.51 6.91 -15.43
C ASN A 151 -16.33 8.21 -15.48
N PHE A 152 -15.78 9.27 -16.07
CA PHE A 152 -16.50 10.53 -16.22
C PHE A 152 -17.39 10.48 -17.46
N LEU A 153 -18.43 9.68 -17.40
CA LEU A 153 -19.35 9.38 -18.50
C LEU A 153 -19.94 10.59 -19.27
N PRO A 154 -20.24 11.73 -18.59
CA PRO A 154 -20.81 12.90 -19.33
C PRO A 154 -19.88 13.49 -20.37
N SER A 155 -18.58 13.17 -20.35
CA SER A 155 -17.57 13.72 -21.28
C SER A 155 -17.27 12.83 -22.46
N PHE A 156 -17.88 11.66 -22.55
CA PHE A 156 -17.62 10.70 -23.63
C PHE A 156 -18.83 10.58 -24.55
N ASP A 157 -18.60 10.73 -25.85
CA ASP A 157 -19.55 10.28 -26.86
C ASP A 157 -19.41 8.75 -26.94
N MET A 158 -20.51 8.06 -26.61
CA MET A 158 -20.53 6.61 -26.59
C MET A 158 -20.58 5.99 -28.01
N ASN A 159 -20.55 6.83 -29.04
CA ASN A 159 -20.62 6.42 -30.45
C ASN A 159 -19.29 6.60 -31.20
N GLU A 160 -18.21 6.98 -30.51
CA GLU A 160 -16.85 7.08 -31.08
C GLU A 160 -15.97 5.87 -30.73
#